data_b19f0fd2c402f5f2da4905f2f1a29d7d
#
_entry.id   b19f0fd2c402f5f2da4905f2f1a29d7d
#
_cell.length_a   1.000
_cell.length_b   1.000
_cell.length_c   1.000
_cell.angle_alpha   90.00
_cell.angle_beta   90.00
_cell.angle_gamma   90.00
#
_symmetry.space_group_name_H-M   'P 1'
#
loop_
_entity.id
_entity.type
_entity.pdbx_description
1 polymer ?
#
loop_
_entity_poly.entity_id
_entity_poly.type
_entity_poly.pdbx_seq_one_letter_code
_entity_poly.pdbx_strand_id
1 'polypeptide(L)'
;TQADIGQYRFQPFFRNRLFIFGLALASMIHLIRGLHSFYPFLPSIPLDYPIRHLFPNKPWRSIVEGWPLLFRLRLSVVGITYFLLPDVAVSIWFFFLFYKIQEVVISAFSINRVNTQQQVMGAVLVLALVSAWQARRHLYSVWRNTFIPTIHKRLFNDDDEPLSYRTAALGMISGFLFMGGLGVAMGLSVWMALLFVLLMWILATTAAWHVSNAGCLLVNVGFTPFNFFRMIFGSRILGVQNLILLSFDRSSIPNWSSQSLMAYSIQNFRLVNVHQLSSRKMRLPHWMLMAVVISAIVTFFSTLTWIHHRGAINLTPWIFNVGPGAMRRA
;
A
#
# COMPACT_ATOMS: atom_id res chain seq x y z
N THR A 1 1.85 27.39 -22.91
CA THR A 1 0.95 27.84 -24.00
C THR A 1 -0.01 26.69 -24.28
N GLN A 2 -1.33 26.96 -24.13
CA GLN A 2 -2.42 25.96 -24.17
C GLN A 2 -2.65 25.31 -25.56
N ALA A 3 -1.94 25.73 -26.58
CA ALA A 3 -2.12 25.24 -27.94
C ALA A 3 -1.43 23.90 -28.27
N ASP A 4 -0.46 23.47 -27.46
CA ASP A 4 0.36 22.28 -27.76
C ASP A 4 -0.12 20.97 -27.18
N ILE A 5 -1.12 20.98 -26.31
CA ILE A 5 -1.59 19.77 -25.61
C ILE A 5 -2.45 18.88 -26.52
N GLY A 6 -2.98 19.43 -27.62
CA GLY A 6 -3.88 18.69 -28.53
C GLY A 6 -3.18 17.85 -29.63
N GLN A 7 -1.86 17.94 -29.78
CA GLN A 7 -1.13 17.26 -30.85
C GLN A 7 -0.06 16.26 -30.38
N TYR A 8 -0.06 15.80 -29.15
CA TYR A 8 0.77 14.65 -28.78
C TYR A 8 0.22 13.38 -29.45
N ARG A 9 0.54 13.22 -30.73
CA ARG A 9 0.46 11.92 -31.39
C ARG A 9 1.40 10.98 -30.63
N PHE A 10 0.86 9.92 -30.04
CA PHE A 10 1.63 8.83 -29.40
C PHE A 10 2.67 8.20 -30.35
N GLN A 11 2.57 8.45 -31.65
CA GLN A 11 3.44 7.93 -32.69
C GLN A 11 4.96 8.21 -32.52
N PRO A 12 5.44 9.42 -32.13
CA PRO A 12 6.88 9.63 -32.04
C PRO A 12 7.55 8.89 -30.89
N PHE A 13 6.84 8.63 -29.78
CA PHE A 13 7.37 7.89 -28.64
C PHE A 13 7.65 6.44 -29.00
N PHE A 14 6.72 5.72 -29.61
CA PHE A 14 6.87 4.34 -30.01
C PHE A 14 7.86 4.13 -31.18
N ARG A 15 8.21 5.19 -31.91
CA ARG A 15 9.23 5.18 -32.97
C ARG A 15 10.64 5.49 -32.47
N ASN A 16 10.80 5.86 -31.21
CA ASN A 16 12.11 6.15 -30.64
C ASN A 16 12.93 4.84 -30.58
N ARG A 17 14.11 4.83 -31.20
CA ARG A 17 15.02 3.68 -31.25
C ARG A 17 15.40 3.19 -29.85
N LEU A 18 15.63 4.10 -28.89
CA LEU A 18 15.96 3.77 -27.50
C LEU A 18 14.80 3.07 -26.80
N PHE A 19 13.56 3.53 -27.06
CA PHE A 19 12.37 2.89 -26.51
C PHE A 19 12.19 1.47 -27.05
N ILE A 20 12.33 1.31 -28.39
CA ILE A 20 12.23 -0.01 -29.04
C ILE A 20 13.33 -0.96 -28.52
N PHE A 21 14.57 -0.46 -28.39
CA PHE A 21 15.67 -1.23 -27.86
C PHE A 21 15.41 -1.69 -26.41
N GLY A 22 14.98 -0.81 -25.51
CA GLY A 22 14.64 -1.15 -24.14
C GLY A 22 13.50 -2.15 -24.04
N LEU A 23 12.44 -1.98 -24.85
CA LEU A 23 11.33 -2.91 -24.94
C LEU A 23 11.78 -4.30 -25.46
N ALA A 24 12.56 -4.33 -26.52
CA ALA A 24 13.08 -5.58 -27.10
C ALA A 24 13.99 -6.31 -26.10
N LEU A 25 14.89 -5.59 -25.41
CA LEU A 25 15.79 -6.17 -24.40
C LEU A 25 15.00 -6.80 -23.24
N ALA A 26 14.06 -6.07 -22.68
CA ALA A 26 13.24 -6.56 -21.57
C ALA A 26 12.40 -7.78 -22.00
N SER A 27 11.75 -7.68 -23.17
CA SER A 27 10.92 -8.76 -23.73
C SER A 27 11.75 -10.00 -24.03
N MET A 28 12.95 -9.85 -24.59
CA MET A 28 13.83 -10.97 -24.93
C MET A 28 14.30 -11.73 -23.68
N ILE A 29 14.70 -11.01 -22.61
CA ILE A 29 15.09 -11.63 -21.34
C ILE A 29 13.94 -12.45 -20.74
N HIS A 30 12.74 -11.88 -20.69
CA HIS A 30 11.57 -12.59 -20.17
C HIS A 30 11.12 -13.73 -21.06
N LEU A 31 11.23 -13.59 -22.40
CA LEU A 31 10.93 -14.64 -23.35
C LEU A 31 11.85 -15.86 -23.17
N ILE A 32 13.17 -15.64 -23.09
CA ILE A 32 14.15 -16.71 -22.87
C ILE A 32 13.86 -17.45 -21.55
N ARG A 33 13.57 -16.72 -20.48
CA ARG A 33 13.21 -17.34 -19.20
C ARG A 33 11.90 -18.12 -19.26
N GLY A 34 10.90 -17.59 -19.96
CA GLY A 34 9.64 -18.27 -20.19
C GLY A 34 9.83 -19.56 -21.01
N LEU A 35 10.61 -19.49 -22.09
CA LEU A 35 10.93 -20.64 -22.91
C LEU A 35 11.72 -21.72 -22.14
N HIS A 36 12.67 -21.31 -21.29
CA HIS A 36 13.38 -22.27 -20.43
C HIS A 36 12.43 -23.06 -19.50
N SER A 37 11.34 -22.45 -19.05
CA SER A 37 10.33 -23.16 -18.23
C SER A 37 9.61 -24.28 -18.97
N PHE A 38 9.47 -24.17 -20.31
CA PHE A 38 8.88 -25.20 -21.17
C PHE A 38 9.93 -26.12 -21.78
N TYR A 39 11.10 -25.57 -22.07
CA TYR A 39 12.23 -26.29 -22.74
C TYR A 39 13.48 -26.14 -21.87
N PRO A 40 13.73 -27.06 -20.92
CA PRO A 40 14.86 -26.98 -19.97
C PRO A 40 16.27 -26.99 -20.60
N PHE A 41 16.39 -27.38 -21.87
CA PHE A 41 17.67 -27.38 -22.61
C PHE A 41 18.12 -25.95 -23.01
N LEU A 42 17.20 -24.97 -22.99
CA LEU A 42 17.56 -23.57 -23.26
C LEU A 42 18.28 -22.94 -22.06
N PRO A 43 19.24 -22.04 -22.28
CA PRO A 43 19.93 -21.39 -21.19
C PRO A 43 18.96 -20.50 -20.34
N SER A 44 19.06 -20.58 -19.02
CA SER A 44 18.34 -19.66 -18.12
C SER A 44 19.19 -18.45 -17.81
N ILE A 45 18.62 -17.25 -17.88
CA ILE A 45 19.28 -16.03 -17.44
C ILE A 45 18.91 -15.83 -15.97
N PRO A 46 19.84 -16.04 -15.01
CA PRO A 46 19.57 -15.81 -13.60
C PRO A 46 19.47 -14.30 -13.37
N LEU A 47 18.31 -13.82 -12.90
CA LEU A 47 18.11 -12.42 -12.50
C LEU A 47 18.19 -12.23 -10.98
N ASP A 48 18.24 -13.33 -10.25
CA ASP A 48 18.33 -13.36 -8.78
C ASP A 48 19.67 -14.01 -8.37
N TYR A 49 20.53 -13.21 -7.74
CA TYR A 49 21.83 -13.67 -7.26
C TYR A 49 21.84 -13.64 -5.73
N PRO A 50 21.83 -14.81 -5.08
CA PRO A 50 21.95 -14.87 -3.63
C PRO A 50 23.39 -14.54 -3.21
N ILE A 51 23.59 -13.45 -2.48
CA ILE A 51 24.92 -13.01 -2.02
C ILE A 51 25.24 -13.50 -0.60
N ARG A 52 24.48 -14.45 -0.08
CA ARG A 52 24.66 -15.01 1.27
C ARG A 52 26.05 -15.61 1.50
N HIS A 53 26.65 -16.17 0.48
CA HIS A 53 27.98 -16.78 0.55
C HIS A 53 29.10 -15.76 0.79
N LEU A 54 28.87 -14.46 0.51
CA LEU A 54 29.83 -13.39 0.76
C LEU A 54 29.93 -13.03 2.25
N PHE A 55 28.93 -13.41 3.04
CA PHE A 55 28.84 -13.08 4.46
C PHE A 55 28.69 -14.36 5.32
N PRO A 56 29.75 -15.19 5.46
CA PRO A 56 29.62 -16.47 6.14
C PRO A 56 29.51 -16.32 7.68
N ASN A 57 30.18 -15.31 8.26
CA ASN A 57 30.36 -15.18 9.69
C ASN A 57 29.61 -13.99 10.30
N LYS A 58 29.21 -14.10 11.58
CA LYS A 58 28.74 -12.96 12.39
C LYS A 58 29.89 -11.97 12.63
N PRO A 59 29.61 -10.67 12.72
CA PRO A 59 28.31 -10.01 12.67
C PRO A 59 27.76 -9.77 11.25
N TRP A 60 28.59 -9.90 10.21
CA TRP A 60 28.23 -9.57 8.82
C TRP A 60 27.12 -10.45 8.25
N ARG A 61 27.00 -11.68 8.72
CA ARG A 61 25.90 -12.59 8.32
C ARG A 61 24.51 -12.03 8.60
N SER A 62 24.38 -11.10 9.56
CA SER A 62 23.10 -10.45 9.86
C SER A 62 22.52 -9.66 8.68
N ILE A 63 23.35 -9.15 7.78
CA ILE A 63 22.93 -8.42 6.56
C ILE A 63 22.01 -9.29 5.68
N VAL A 64 22.26 -10.59 5.63
CA VAL A 64 21.55 -11.57 4.78
C VAL A 64 20.58 -12.46 5.56
N GLU A 65 20.57 -12.35 6.89
CA GLU A 65 19.59 -13.00 7.75
C GLU A 65 18.33 -12.11 7.86
N GLY A 66 17.16 -12.71 7.83
CA GLY A 66 15.89 -11.99 7.90
C GLY A 66 15.27 -11.84 6.53
N TRP A 67 15.32 -10.69 5.92
CA TRP A 67 15.06 -10.53 4.50
C TRP A 67 16.36 -10.83 3.74
N PRO A 68 16.42 -11.94 2.99
CA PRO A 68 17.66 -12.29 2.30
C PRO A 68 18.02 -11.17 1.35
N LEU A 69 19.22 -10.65 1.51
CA LEU A 69 19.78 -9.70 0.57
C LEU A 69 20.07 -10.47 -0.73
N LEU A 70 19.22 -10.26 -1.70
CA LEU A 70 19.32 -10.84 -3.04
C LEU A 70 19.63 -9.69 -3.99
N PHE A 71 20.67 -9.83 -4.78
CA PHE A 71 20.84 -8.95 -5.91
C PHE A 71 19.84 -9.36 -7.00
N ARG A 72 18.79 -8.56 -7.16
CA ARG A 72 17.72 -8.80 -8.14
C ARG A 72 17.72 -7.73 -9.21
N LEU A 73 18.01 -8.11 -10.44
CA LEU A 73 17.85 -7.23 -11.58
C LEU A 73 16.40 -7.29 -12.08
N ARG A 74 15.60 -6.30 -11.71
CA ARG A 74 14.23 -6.14 -12.22
C ARG A 74 14.15 -4.91 -13.11
N LEU A 75 14.06 -5.13 -14.41
CA LEU A 75 14.03 -4.05 -15.41
C LEU A 75 12.82 -3.11 -15.20
N SER A 76 11.68 -3.64 -14.76
CA SER A 76 10.50 -2.83 -14.40
C SER A 76 10.78 -1.87 -13.24
N VAL A 77 11.55 -2.31 -12.22
CA VAL A 77 11.92 -1.44 -11.09
C VAL A 77 12.88 -0.35 -11.55
N VAL A 78 13.85 -0.70 -12.41
CA VAL A 78 14.77 0.28 -13.01
C VAL A 78 13.99 1.35 -13.77
N GLY A 79 13.01 0.95 -14.59
CA GLY A 79 12.16 1.89 -15.33
C GLY A 79 11.30 2.77 -14.42
N ILE A 80 10.71 2.21 -13.37
CA ILE A 80 9.92 2.98 -12.40
C ILE A 80 10.79 3.96 -11.61
N THR A 81 12.01 3.54 -11.22
CA THR A 81 12.93 4.40 -10.47
C THR A 81 13.36 5.63 -11.26
N TYR A 82 13.39 5.53 -12.60
CA TYR A 82 13.67 6.67 -13.46
C TYR A 82 12.65 7.81 -13.32
N PHE A 83 11.40 7.48 -13.00
CA PHE A 83 10.32 8.46 -12.77
C PHE A 83 10.23 8.96 -11.33
N LEU A 84 11.00 8.37 -10.41
CA LEU A 84 11.03 8.84 -9.02
C LEU A 84 11.79 10.15 -8.89
N LEU A 85 11.36 10.98 -7.95
CA LEU A 85 12.11 12.16 -7.54
C LEU A 85 13.49 11.73 -7.03
N PRO A 86 14.60 12.39 -7.44
CA PRO A 86 15.95 12.01 -7.02
C PRO A 86 16.11 11.97 -5.49
N ASP A 87 15.51 12.92 -4.78
CA ASP A 87 15.57 12.99 -3.30
C ASP A 87 14.92 11.75 -2.65
N VAL A 88 13.83 11.25 -3.24
CA VAL A 88 13.16 10.03 -2.78
C VAL A 88 14.03 8.81 -3.06
N ALA A 89 14.61 8.72 -4.25
CA ALA A 89 15.48 7.60 -4.63
C ALA A 89 16.71 7.52 -3.73
N VAL A 90 17.38 8.65 -3.47
CA VAL A 90 18.53 8.75 -2.55
C VAL A 90 18.10 8.38 -1.12
N SER A 91 16.96 8.87 -0.66
CA SER A 91 16.45 8.55 0.68
C SER A 91 16.20 7.05 0.85
N ILE A 92 15.57 6.38 -0.12
CA ILE A 92 15.31 4.93 -0.08
C ILE A 92 16.65 4.17 0.03
N TRP A 93 17.61 4.53 -0.81
CA TRP A 93 18.94 3.89 -0.81
C TRP A 93 19.68 4.12 0.51
N PHE A 94 19.73 5.36 1.01
CA PHE A 94 20.40 5.73 2.24
C PHE A 94 19.83 4.99 3.46
N PHE A 95 18.50 5.03 3.64
CA PHE A 95 17.84 4.37 4.77
C PHE A 95 17.90 2.85 4.68
N PHE A 96 17.94 2.28 3.48
CA PHE A 96 18.18 0.85 3.32
C PHE A 96 19.59 0.47 3.84
N LEU A 97 20.63 1.21 3.47
CA LEU A 97 21.98 0.96 3.98
C LEU A 97 22.06 1.19 5.49
N PHE A 98 21.47 2.27 5.98
CA PHE A 98 21.39 2.56 7.41
C PHE A 98 20.76 1.40 8.20
N TYR A 99 19.65 0.86 7.70
CA TYR A 99 19.01 -0.30 8.29
C TYR A 99 19.92 -1.53 8.30
N LYS A 100 20.65 -1.79 7.23
CA LYS A 100 21.61 -2.91 7.17
C LYS A 100 22.79 -2.74 8.12
N ILE A 101 23.30 -1.53 8.26
CA ILE A 101 24.33 -1.21 9.27
C ILE A 101 23.80 -1.44 10.67
N GLN A 102 22.58 -1.01 10.96
CA GLN A 102 21.92 -1.25 12.24
C GLN A 102 21.83 -2.75 12.58
N GLU A 103 21.49 -3.60 11.61
CA GLU A 103 21.45 -5.06 11.79
C GLU A 103 22.85 -5.62 12.16
N VAL A 104 23.90 -5.13 11.52
CA VAL A 104 25.29 -5.54 11.82
C VAL A 104 25.70 -5.13 13.24
N VAL A 105 25.47 -3.87 13.59
CA VAL A 105 25.81 -3.33 14.93
C VAL A 105 25.12 -4.13 16.03
N ILE A 106 23.82 -4.38 15.89
CA ILE A 106 23.05 -5.14 16.86
C ILE A 106 23.55 -6.58 16.98
N SER A 107 23.89 -7.21 15.84
CA SER A 107 24.48 -8.54 15.82
C SER A 107 25.85 -8.59 16.48
N ALA A 108 26.68 -7.55 16.34
CA ALA A 108 28.00 -7.43 16.94
C ALA A 108 27.92 -7.39 18.49
N PHE A 109 26.91 -6.69 19.03
CA PHE A 109 26.68 -6.61 20.48
C PHE A 109 25.86 -7.78 21.02
N SER A 110 25.57 -8.81 20.22
CA SER A 110 24.74 -9.96 20.60
C SER A 110 23.39 -9.60 21.19
N ILE A 111 22.87 -8.41 20.83
CA ILE A 111 21.54 -7.95 21.23
C ILE A 111 20.49 -8.70 20.39
N ASN A 112 19.34 -9.01 20.99
CA ASN A 112 18.23 -9.57 20.27
C ASN A 112 17.86 -8.68 19.06
N ARG A 113 17.49 -9.30 17.95
CA ARG A 113 17.17 -8.57 16.70
C ARG A 113 16.20 -7.42 16.97
N VAL A 114 16.52 -6.25 16.43
CA VAL A 114 15.57 -5.14 16.41
C VAL A 114 14.35 -5.58 15.62
N ASN A 115 13.20 -5.43 16.24
CA ASN A 115 11.93 -5.70 15.56
C ASN A 115 11.62 -4.51 14.65
N THR A 116 11.96 -4.63 13.37
CA THR A 116 11.70 -3.60 12.35
C THR A 116 10.23 -3.17 12.30
N GLN A 117 9.31 -4.09 12.60
CA GLN A 117 7.88 -3.77 12.63
C GLN A 117 7.54 -2.74 13.71
N GLN A 118 8.22 -2.75 14.86
CA GLN A 118 8.03 -1.75 15.92
C GLN A 118 8.52 -0.37 15.49
N GLN A 119 9.67 -0.31 14.81
CA GLN A 119 10.21 0.95 14.27
C GLN A 119 9.27 1.55 13.22
N VAL A 120 8.81 0.73 12.27
CA VAL A 120 7.87 1.17 11.23
C VAL A 120 6.55 1.61 11.85
N MET A 121 6.05 0.88 12.84
CA MET A 121 4.83 1.26 13.57
C MET A 121 4.97 2.64 14.22
N GLY A 122 6.06 2.87 14.94
CA GLY A 122 6.36 4.17 15.54
C GLY A 122 6.43 5.29 14.48
N ALA A 123 7.14 5.06 13.39
CA ALA A 123 7.27 6.02 12.29
C ALA A 123 5.92 6.37 11.66
N VAL A 124 5.05 5.39 11.41
CA VAL A 124 3.71 5.59 10.82
C VAL A 124 2.82 6.39 11.78
N LEU A 125 2.84 6.07 13.08
CA LEU A 125 2.06 6.81 14.08
C LEU A 125 2.53 8.26 14.19
N VAL A 126 3.84 8.51 14.24
CA VAL A 126 4.40 9.86 14.25
C VAL A 126 4.03 10.62 12.98
N LEU A 127 4.15 9.99 11.81
CA LEU A 127 3.77 10.61 10.54
C LEU A 127 2.28 10.98 10.52
N ALA A 128 1.41 10.10 11.01
CA ALA A 128 -0.02 10.39 11.11
C ALA A 128 -0.31 11.57 12.05
N LEU A 129 0.36 11.61 13.22
CA LEU A 129 0.21 12.70 14.18
C LEU A 129 0.71 14.04 13.61
N VAL A 130 1.87 14.04 12.96
CA VAL A 130 2.43 15.24 12.31
C VAL A 130 1.52 15.73 11.20
N SER A 131 1.02 14.83 10.36
CA SER A 131 0.07 15.17 9.28
C SER A 131 -1.24 15.74 9.83
N ALA A 132 -1.80 15.12 10.86
CA ALA A 132 -3.00 15.64 11.54
C ALA A 132 -2.76 17.02 12.19
N TRP A 133 -1.59 17.21 12.80
CA TRP A 133 -1.21 18.50 13.38
C TRP A 133 -1.06 19.60 12.32
N GLN A 134 -0.43 19.29 11.19
CA GLN A 134 -0.32 20.23 10.07
C GLN A 134 -1.71 20.58 9.51
N ALA A 135 -2.58 19.59 9.36
CA ALA A 135 -3.93 19.75 8.85
C ALA A 135 -4.94 20.30 9.88
N ARG A 136 -4.56 20.51 11.15
CA ARG A 136 -5.51 20.83 12.25
C ARG A 136 -6.44 22.00 11.97
N ARG A 137 -5.94 23.06 11.32
CA ARG A 137 -6.75 24.25 10.98
C ARG A 137 -7.81 23.91 9.93
N HIS A 138 -7.42 23.15 8.92
CA HIS A 138 -8.33 22.68 7.87
C HIS A 138 -9.37 21.71 8.44
N LEU A 139 -8.95 20.73 9.25
CA LEU A 139 -9.84 19.76 9.90
C LEU A 139 -10.85 20.46 10.82
N TYR A 140 -10.41 21.46 11.59
CA TYR A 140 -11.30 22.26 12.42
C TYR A 140 -12.34 23.03 11.59
N SER A 141 -11.92 23.61 10.46
CA SER A 141 -12.82 24.32 9.55
C SER A 141 -13.86 23.39 8.91
N VAL A 142 -13.43 22.19 8.48
CA VAL A 142 -14.33 21.17 7.95
C VAL A 142 -15.33 20.71 9.02
N TRP A 143 -14.86 20.44 10.23
CA TRP A 143 -15.72 20.07 11.35
C TRP A 143 -16.76 21.15 11.65
N ARG A 144 -16.32 22.41 11.76
CA ARG A 144 -17.20 23.53 12.01
C ARG A 144 -18.26 23.72 10.91
N ASN A 145 -17.86 23.65 9.65
CA ASN A 145 -18.78 23.78 8.51
C ASN A 145 -19.80 22.61 8.41
N THR A 146 -19.43 21.44 8.93
CA THR A 146 -20.31 20.25 8.89
C THR A 146 -21.38 20.30 9.97
N PHE A 147 -20.99 20.64 11.22
CA PHE A 147 -21.86 20.49 12.39
C PHE A 147 -22.47 21.81 12.91
N ILE A 148 -21.88 22.95 12.58
CA ILE A 148 -22.38 24.26 13.02
C ILE A 148 -22.87 25.02 11.79
N PRO A 149 -24.19 25.01 11.48
CA PRO A 149 -24.74 25.77 10.39
C PRO A 149 -24.68 27.26 10.70
N THR A 150 -23.63 27.93 10.25
CA THR A 150 -23.51 29.39 10.40
C THR A 150 -24.27 30.06 9.24
N ILE A 151 -25.33 30.79 9.55
CA ILE A 151 -26.21 31.46 8.60
C ILE A 151 -25.48 32.53 7.76
N HIS A 152 -24.27 32.96 8.13
CA HIS A 152 -23.65 34.19 7.58
C HIS A 152 -22.27 34.09 6.95
N LYS A 153 -21.64 32.99 6.76
CA LYS A 153 -20.46 32.84 5.86
C LYS A 153 -19.95 31.41 5.93
N ARG A 154 -20.06 30.67 4.83
CA ARG A 154 -19.24 29.47 4.64
C ARG A 154 -17.77 29.94 4.66
N LEU A 155 -16.99 29.45 5.60
CA LEU A 155 -15.57 29.80 5.76
C LEU A 155 -14.73 29.30 4.56
N PHE A 156 -15.27 28.38 3.78
CA PHE A 156 -14.65 27.84 2.57
C PHE A 156 -15.72 27.63 1.49
N ASN A 157 -15.38 27.96 0.28
CA ASN A 157 -16.21 27.69 -0.90
C ASN A 157 -15.94 26.23 -1.35
N ASP A 158 -17.00 25.41 -1.35
CA ASP A 158 -16.94 23.97 -1.75
C ASP A 158 -17.18 23.81 -3.26
N ASP A 159 -17.40 24.90 -4.01
CA ASP A 159 -17.88 24.83 -5.40
C ASP A 159 -16.85 24.21 -6.35
N ASP A 160 -15.57 24.30 -6.00
CA ASP A 160 -14.47 23.69 -6.76
C ASP A 160 -14.13 22.26 -6.33
N GLU A 161 -14.73 21.75 -5.26
CA GLU A 161 -14.43 20.44 -4.73
C GLU A 161 -15.34 19.35 -5.33
N PRO A 162 -14.85 18.11 -5.50
CA PRO A 162 -15.63 16.99 -6.06
C PRO A 162 -16.82 16.58 -5.21
N LEU A 163 -16.75 16.80 -3.89
CA LEU A 163 -17.79 16.53 -2.90
C LEU A 163 -17.84 17.67 -1.89
N SER A 164 -19.03 18.02 -1.42
CA SER A 164 -19.15 18.96 -0.32
C SER A 164 -18.49 18.42 0.95
N TYR A 165 -17.83 19.27 1.71
CA TYR A 165 -17.18 18.88 2.96
C TYR A 165 -18.15 18.18 3.94
N ARG A 166 -19.42 18.60 3.94
CA ARG A 166 -20.46 17.97 4.75
C ARG A 166 -20.72 16.53 4.33
N THR A 167 -20.89 16.28 3.03
CA THR A 167 -21.11 14.93 2.51
C THR A 167 -19.90 14.03 2.76
N ALA A 168 -18.69 14.56 2.58
CA ALA A 168 -17.45 13.83 2.82
C ALA A 168 -17.28 13.48 4.31
N ALA A 169 -17.52 14.41 5.23
CA ALA A 169 -17.42 14.19 6.67
C ALA A 169 -18.47 13.18 7.17
N LEU A 170 -19.72 13.33 6.75
CA LEU A 170 -20.79 12.36 7.11
C LEU A 170 -20.51 10.97 6.53
N GLY A 171 -20.05 10.90 5.29
CA GLY A 171 -19.63 9.64 4.67
C GLY A 171 -18.49 8.96 5.43
N MET A 172 -17.48 9.73 5.87
CA MET A 172 -16.39 9.21 6.69
C MET A 172 -16.87 8.66 8.04
N ILE A 173 -17.72 9.40 8.73
CA ILE A 173 -18.29 8.98 10.03
C ILE A 173 -19.16 7.73 9.86
N SER A 174 -20.05 7.71 8.86
CA SER A 174 -20.91 6.56 8.60
C SER A 174 -20.10 5.32 8.23
N GLY A 175 -19.05 5.47 7.42
CA GLY A 175 -18.13 4.39 7.09
C GLY A 175 -17.37 3.86 8.31
N PHE A 176 -16.92 4.77 9.19
CA PHE A 176 -16.25 4.39 10.44
C PHE A 176 -17.19 3.59 11.36
N LEU A 177 -18.42 4.05 11.54
CA LEU A 177 -19.44 3.37 12.35
C LEU A 177 -19.85 2.02 11.73
N PHE A 178 -20.01 1.98 10.41
CA PHE A 178 -20.35 0.74 9.70
C PHE A 178 -19.24 -0.33 9.86
N MET A 179 -18.00 0.04 9.62
CA MET A 179 -16.86 -0.88 9.78
C MET A 179 -16.69 -1.34 11.23
N GLY A 180 -16.81 -0.42 12.19
CA GLY A 180 -16.78 -0.74 13.62
C GLY A 180 -17.93 -1.67 14.02
N GLY A 181 -19.14 -1.39 13.54
CA GLY A 181 -20.33 -2.22 13.76
C GLY A 181 -20.18 -3.63 13.18
N LEU A 182 -19.63 -3.77 11.97
CA LEU A 182 -19.28 -5.07 11.41
C LEU A 182 -18.28 -5.83 12.28
N GLY A 183 -17.22 -5.17 12.76
CA GLY A 183 -16.26 -5.80 13.65
C GLY A 183 -16.91 -6.34 14.92
N VAL A 184 -17.82 -5.55 15.54
CA VAL A 184 -18.59 -6.00 16.71
C VAL A 184 -19.54 -7.14 16.37
N ALA A 185 -20.24 -7.07 15.24
CA ALA A 185 -21.13 -8.13 14.77
C ALA A 185 -20.37 -9.46 14.51
N MET A 186 -19.10 -9.37 14.08
CA MET A 186 -18.22 -10.54 13.94
C MET A 186 -17.70 -11.08 15.29
N GLY A 187 -17.90 -10.34 16.39
CA GLY A 187 -17.51 -10.77 17.73
C GLY A 187 -16.29 -10.06 18.32
N LEU A 188 -15.78 -8.99 17.69
CA LEU A 188 -14.76 -8.14 18.31
C LEU A 188 -15.36 -7.33 19.46
N SER A 189 -14.57 -7.13 20.51
CA SER A 189 -14.93 -6.20 21.57
C SER A 189 -15.07 -4.77 21.01
N VAL A 190 -16.04 -4.00 21.48
CA VAL A 190 -16.35 -2.66 20.95
C VAL A 190 -15.12 -1.75 20.87
N TRP A 191 -14.32 -1.67 21.93
CA TRP A 191 -13.13 -0.82 21.97
C TRP A 191 -12.07 -1.29 20.96
N MET A 192 -11.93 -2.60 20.74
CA MET A 192 -11.02 -3.15 19.74
C MET A 192 -11.50 -2.85 18.32
N ALA A 193 -12.79 -2.99 18.06
CA ALA A 193 -13.37 -2.68 16.75
C ALA A 193 -13.14 -1.21 16.38
N LEU A 194 -13.36 -0.28 17.32
CA LEU A 194 -13.14 1.16 17.10
C LEU A 194 -11.65 1.46 16.87
N LEU A 195 -10.77 0.92 17.71
CA LEU A 195 -9.32 1.11 17.56
C LEU A 195 -8.80 0.49 16.26
N PHE A 196 -9.34 -0.66 15.87
CA PHE A 196 -9.02 -1.33 14.62
C PHE A 196 -9.34 -0.43 13.41
N VAL A 197 -10.56 0.11 13.34
CA VAL A 197 -10.96 1.00 12.25
C VAL A 197 -10.12 2.29 12.23
N LEU A 198 -9.80 2.84 13.40
CA LEU A 198 -8.90 4.00 13.52
C LEU A 198 -7.51 3.69 12.96
N LEU A 199 -6.93 2.53 13.31
CA LEU A 199 -5.63 2.11 12.79
C LEU A 199 -5.67 1.88 11.27
N MET A 200 -6.74 1.29 10.76
CA MET A 200 -6.95 1.14 9.32
C MET A 200 -6.98 2.48 8.60
N TRP A 201 -7.66 3.44 9.18
CA TRP A 201 -7.71 4.80 8.62
C TRP A 201 -6.33 5.48 8.64
N ILE A 202 -5.57 5.34 9.73
CA ILE A 202 -4.18 5.82 9.83
C ILE A 202 -3.31 5.19 8.73
N LEU A 203 -3.43 3.89 8.52
CA LEU A 203 -2.67 3.19 7.47
C LEU A 203 -3.04 3.68 6.07
N ALA A 204 -4.34 3.83 5.79
CA ALA A 204 -4.81 4.33 4.51
C ALA A 204 -4.36 5.77 4.23
N THR A 205 -4.42 6.66 5.22
CA THR A 205 -3.95 8.05 5.10
C THR A 205 -2.43 8.11 4.92
N THR A 206 -1.68 7.29 5.64
CA THR A 206 -0.22 7.19 5.48
C THR A 206 0.16 6.69 4.08
N ALA A 207 -0.50 5.65 3.58
CA ALA A 207 -0.29 5.15 2.21
C ALA A 207 -0.60 6.22 1.16
N ALA A 208 -1.71 6.95 1.33
CA ALA A 208 -2.09 8.05 0.46
C ALA A 208 -1.08 9.21 0.50
N TRP A 209 -0.55 9.53 1.68
CA TRP A 209 0.49 10.55 1.84
C TRP A 209 1.79 10.17 1.10
N HIS A 210 2.25 8.92 1.23
CA HIS A 210 3.43 8.43 0.51
C HIS A 210 3.25 8.51 -1.01
N VAL A 211 2.11 8.08 -1.52
CA VAL A 211 1.81 8.12 -2.95
C VAL A 211 1.75 9.56 -3.47
N SER A 212 1.13 10.46 -2.71
CA SER A 212 0.94 11.86 -3.15
C SER A 212 2.22 12.69 -3.09
N ASN A 213 3.07 12.47 -2.07
CA ASN A 213 4.28 13.27 -1.86
C ASN A 213 5.54 12.64 -2.47
N ALA A 214 5.69 11.34 -2.35
CA ALA A 214 6.88 10.64 -2.84
C ALA A 214 6.74 10.08 -4.26
N GLY A 215 5.53 10.07 -4.83
CA GLY A 215 5.27 9.47 -6.14
C GLY A 215 5.49 7.95 -6.19
N CYS A 216 5.62 7.30 -5.04
CA CYS A 216 5.88 5.88 -4.95
C CYS A 216 4.61 5.07 -5.27
N LEU A 217 4.63 4.29 -6.35
CA LEU A 217 3.51 3.44 -6.75
C LEU A 217 3.32 2.23 -5.82
N LEU A 218 4.41 1.71 -5.29
CA LEU A 218 4.44 0.49 -4.48
C LEU A 218 5.12 0.78 -3.14
N VAL A 219 4.35 1.10 -2.14
CA VAL A 219 4.83 1.26 -0.75
C VAL A 219 4.16 0.22 0.12
N ASN A 220 4.97 -0.55 0.85
CA ASN A 220 4.47 -1.41 1.91
C ASN A 220 4.60 -0.65 3.23
N VAL A 221 3.49 -0.42 3.90
CA VAL A 221 3.47 0.33 5.17
C VAL A 221 4.14 -0.47 6.30
N GLY A 222 4.39 -1.77 6.08
CA GLY A 222 5.25 -2.60 6.94
C GLY A 222 4.64 -3.08 8.25
N PHE A 223 3.45 -2.63 8.64
CA PHE A 223 2.76 -3.20 9.81
C PHE A 223 1.24 -3.32 9.58
N THR A 224 0.59 -4.13 10.40
CA THR A 224 -0.86 -4.35 10.38
C THR A 224 -1.48 -4.03 11.73
N PRO A 225 -2.78 -3.74 11.81
CA PRO A 225 -3.48 -3.61 13.09
C PRO A 225 -3.29 -4.82 14.01
N PHE A 226 -3.28 -6.03 13.48
CA PHE A 226 -2.97 -7.24 14.25
C PHE A 226 -1.63 -7.15 14.98
N ASN A 227 -0.57 -6.70 14.28
CA ASN A 227 0.74 -6.54 14.91
C ASN A 227 0.73 -5.45 15.99
N PHE A 228 -0.01 -4.37 15.78
CA PHE A 228 -0.17 -3.30 16.76
C PHE A 228 -0.81 -3.83 18.06
N PHE A 229 -1.96 -4.48 17.93
CA PHE A 229 -2.67 -5.05 19.09
C PHE A 229 -1.80 -6.03 19.86
N ARG A 230 -1.16 -6.96 19.15
CA ARG A 230 -0.28 -7.95 19.77
C ARG A 230 0.92 -7.34 20.49
N MET A 231 1.53 -6.31 19.94
CA MET A 231 2.70 -5.66 20.50
C MET A 231 2.39 -4.81 21.72
N ILE A 232 1.27 -4.10 21.73
CA ILE A 232 0.92 -3.16 22.80
C ILE A 232 0.18 -3.85 23.93
N PHE A 233 -0.82 -4.66 23.60
CA PHE A 233 -1.69 -5.25 24.62
C PHE A 233 -1.29 -6.68 25.00
N GLY A 234 -0.51 -7.37 24.14
CA GLY A 234 -0.17 -8.77 24.34
C GLY A 234 -1.35 -9.71 24.15
N SER A 235 -1.07 -11.01 24.00
CA SER A 235 -2.09 -12.03 23.74
C SER A 235 -3.07 -12.25 24.90
N ARG A 236 -2.61 -12.02 26.15
CA ARG A 236 -3.40 -12.26 27.36
C ARG A 236 -4.59 -11.29 27.48
N ILE A 237 -4.38 -10.00 27.19
CA ILE A 237 -5.43 -8.97 27.27
C ILE A 237 -6.42 -9.10 26.11
N LEU A 238 -5.93 -9.49 24.94
CA LEU A 238 -6.76 -9.60 23.75
C LEU A 238 -7.77 -10.74 23.84
N GLY A 239 -7.42 -11.83 24.48
CA GLY A 239 -8.24 -13.04 24.51
C GLY A 239 -8.25 -13.79 23.17
N VAL A 240 -8.63 -15.07 23.21
CA VAL A 240 -8.52 -15.98 22.05
C VAL A 240 -9.42 -15.53 20.89
N GLN A 241 -10.67 -15.13 21.17
CA GLN A 241 -11.64 -14.75 20.16
C GLN A 241 -11.18 -13.54 19.36
N ASN A 242 -10.75 -12.46 20.04
CA ASN A 242 -10.27 -11.25 19.38
C ASN A 242 -8.98 -11.50 18.60
N LEU A 243 -8.08 -12.35 19.12
CA LEU A 243 -6.85 -12.73 18.40
C LEU A 243 -7.14 -13.45 17.08
N ILE A 244 -8.09 -14.39 17.10
CA ILE A 244 -8.50 -15.11 15.89
C ILE A 244 -9.07 -14.12 14.87
N LEU A 245 -10.00 -13.26 15.28
CA LEU A 245 -10.62 -12.29 14.38
C LEU A 245 -9.60 -11.29 13.82
N LEU A 246 -8.71 -10.76 14.65
CA LEU A 246 -7.66 -9.87 14.20
C LEU A 246 -6.61 -10.58 13.32
N SER A 247 -6.44 -11.90 13.45
CA SER A 247 -5.51 -12.65 12.61
C SER A 247 -5.98 -12.75 11.15
N PHE A 248 -7.30 -12.74 10.90
CA PHE A 248 -7.86 -12.66 9.56
C PHE A 248 -7.51 -11.34 8.86
N ASP A 249 -7.43 -10.24 9.62
CA ASP A 249 -6.99 -8.93 9.13
C ASP A 249 -5.61 -8.99 8.47
N ARG A 250 -4.67 -9.70 9.07
CA ARG A 250 -3.31 -9.83 8.54
C ARG A 250 -3.26 -10.39 7.12
N SER A 251 -4.21 -11.23 6.76
CA SER A 251 -4.28 -11.87 5.45
C SER A 251 -5.16 -11.10 4.47
N SER A 252 -6.12 -10.34 4.98
CA SER A 252 -7.19 -9.73 4.18
C SER A 252 -6.93 -8.26 3.88
N ILE A 253 -6.15 -7.56 4.72
CA ILE A 253 -5.93 -6.14 4.55
C ILE A 253 -4.66 -5.85 3.76
N PRO A 254 -4.80 -5.02 2.73
CA PRO A 254 -3.68 -4.64 1.88
C PRO A 254 -2.66 -3.78 2.62
N ASN A 255 -1.47 -4.31 2.83
CA ASN A 255 -0.33 -3.58 3.38
C ASN A 255 0.38 -2.73 2.31
N TRP A 256 -0.04 -2.87 1.05
CA TRP A 256 0.56 -2.19 -0.09
C TRP A 256 -0.26 -0.98 -0.50
N SER A 257 0.41 0.14 -0.77
CA SER A 257 -0.25 1.34 -1.31
C SER A 257 -0.99 1.06 -2.62
N SER A 258 -0.50 0.10 -3.42
CA SER A 258 -1.14 -0.36 -4.65
C SER A 258 -2.51 -1.01 -4.46
N GLN A 259 -2.88 -1.31 -3.24
CA GLN A 259 -4.19 -1.85 -2.88
C GLN A 259 -5.03 -0.83 -2.09
N SER A 260 -4.47 0.36 -1.83
CA SER A 260 -5.17 1.43 -1.11
C SER A 260 -6.06 2.23 -2.05
N LEU A 261 -7.37 2.06 -1.91
CA LEU A 261 -8.36 2.82 -2.64
C LEU A 261 -8.20 4.34 -2.45
N MET A 262 -7.82 4.77 -1.25
CA MET A 262 -7.61 6.17 -0.93
C MET A 262 -6.45 6.78 -1.72
N ALA A 263 -5.33 6.05 -1.86
CA ALA A 263 -4.18 6.50 -2.65
C ALA A 263 -4.53 6.68 -4.13
N TYR A 264 -5.25 5.72 -4.72
CA TYR A 264 -5.71 5.84 -6.12
C TYR A 264 -6.74 6.95 -6.31
N SER A 265 -7.62 7.16 -5.34
CA SER A 265 -8.59 8.24 -5.40
C SER A 265 -7.91 9.60 -5.49
N ILE A 266 -6.89 9.85 -4.67
CA ILE A 266 -6.13 11.11 -4.70
C ILE A 266 -5.43 11.30 -6.05
N GLN A 267 -4.84 10.25 -6.63
CA GLN A 267 -4.21 10.33 -7.94
C GLN A 267 -5.23 10.66 -9.04
N ASN A 268 -6.41 10.05 -9.02
CA ASN A 268 -7.47 10.32 -9.99
C ASN A 268 -7.98 11.77 -9.89
N PHE A 269 -8.18 12.29 -8.67
CA PHE A 269 -8.56 13.70 -8.49
C PHE A 269 -7.46 14.65 -8.99
N ARG A 270 -6.19 14.33 -8.74
CA ARG A 270 -5.07 15.13 -9.26
C ARG A 270 -5.03 15.14 -10.79
N LEU A 271 -5.24 14.01 -11.45
CA LEU A 271 -5.30 13.92 -12.91
C LEU A 271 -6.41 14.80 -13.49
N VAL A 272 -7.62 14.78 -12.90
CA VAL A 272 -8.73 15.62 -13.33
C VAL A 272 -8.42 17.10 -13.14
N ASN A 273 -7.74 17.47 -12.05
CA ASN A 273 -7.31 18.85 -11.80
C ASN A 273 -6.28 19.34 -12.80
N VAL A 274 -5.25 18.54 -13.09
CA VAL A 274 -4.19 18.88 -14.04
C VAL A 274 -4.76 19.10 -15.45
N HIS A 275 -5.74 18.30 -15.85
CA HIS A 275 -6.40 18.43 -17.16
C HIS A 275 -7.54 19.45 -17.20
N GLN A 276 -7.77 20.21 -16.13
CA GLN A 276 -8.80 21.27 -16.02
C GLN A 276 -10.21 20.80 -16.42
N LEU A 277 -10.55 19.54 -16.17
CA LEU A 277 -11.83 18.94 -16.51
C LEU A 277 -12.91 19.32 -15.47
N SER A 278 -13.17 20.61 -15.30
CA SER A 278 -14.06 21.16 -14.26
C SER A 278 -15.45 20.51 -14.24
N SER A 279 -16.11 20.37 -15.39
CA SER A 279 -17.45 19.77 -15.47
C SER A 279 -17.49 18.28 -15.13
N ARG A 280 -16.36 17.58 -15.15
CA ARG A 280 -16.25 16.15 -14.81
C ARG A 280 -15.88 15.91 -13.35
N LYS A 281 -15.39 16.90 -12.62
CA LYS A 281 -15.02 16.76 -11.20
C LYS A 281 -16.18 16.26 -10.35
N MET A 282 -17.37 16.84 -10.49
CA MET A 282 -18.54 16.49 -9.67
C MET A 282 -19.08 15.07 -9.91
N ARG A 283 -18.82 14.49 -11.08
CA ARG A 283 -19.26 13.11 -11.41
C ARG A 283 -18.22 12.05 -11.07
N LEU A 284 -16.96 12.43 -10.90
CA LEU A 284 -15.86 11.49 -10.68
C LEU A 284 -16.06 10.60 -9.43
N PRO A 285 -16.48 11.10 -8.25
CA PRO A 285 -16.69 10.26 -7.08
C PRO A 285 -17.73 9.17 -7.31
N HIS A 286 -18.80 9.48 -8.04
CA HIS A 286 -19.86 8.50 -8.36
C HIS A 286 -19.35 7.39 -9.29
N TRP A 287 -18.58 7.75 -10.32
CA TRP A 287 -17.96 6.77 -11.21
C TRP A 287 -16.95 5.88 -10.48
N MET A 288 -16.17 6.48 -9.57
CA MET A 288 -15.22 5.73 -8.74
C MET A 288 -15.94 4.75 -7.82
N LEU A 289 -17.01 5.19 -7.14
CA LEU A 289 -17.81 4.31 -6.28
C LEU A 289 -18.41 3.16 -7.11
N MET A 290 -18.99 3.46 -8.26
CA MET A 290 -19.57 2.45 -9.16
C MET A 290 -18.49 1.45 -9.62
N ALA A 291 -17.31 1.92 -10.00
CA ALA A 291 -16.21 1.06 -10.39
C ALA A 291 -15.76 0.13 -9.24
N VAL A 292 -15.71 0.63 -8.01
CA VAL A 292 -15.38 -0.18 -6.82
C VAL A 292 -16.42 -1.26 -6.58
N VAL A 293 -17.71 -0.91 -6.64
CA VAL A 293 -18.82 -1.88 -6.43
C VAL A 293 -18.79 -2.96 -7.51
N ILE A 294 -18.69 -2.57 -8.79
CA ILE A 294 -18.62 -3.52 -9.90
C ILE A 294 -17.40 -4.43 -9.77
N SER A 295 -16.23 -3.85 -9.46
CA SER A 295 -14.99 -4.62 -9.26
C SER A 295 -15.12 -5.62 -8.11
N ALA A 296 -15.73 -5.23 -6.99
CA ALA A 296 -15.95 -6.12 -5.86
C ALA A 296 -16.87 -7.30 -6.24
N ILE A 297 -17.96 -7.03 -6.92
CA ILE A 297 -18.92 -8.07 -7.38
C ILE A 297 -18.23 -9.02 -8.36
N VAL A 298 -17.58 -8.50 -9.38
CA VAL A 298 -16.89 -9.30 -10.41
C VAL A 298 -15.79 -10.16 -9.78
N THR A 299 -14.98 -9.58 -8.88
CA THR A 299 -13.91 -10.31 -8.20
C THR A 299 -14.47 -11.42 -7.33
N PHE A 300 -15.53 -11.17 -6.58
CA PHE A 300 -16.18 -12.17 -5.73
C PHE A 300 -16.67 -13.37 -6.56
N PHE A 301 -17.48 -13.14 -7.58
CA PHE A 301 -17.99 -14.22 -8.42
C PHE A 301 -16.90 -14.94 -9.22
N SER A 302 -15.96 -14.20 -9.79
CA SER A 302 -14.82 -14.79 -10.52
C SER A 302 -13.97 -15.69 -9.60
N THR A 303 -13.68 -15.22 -8.40
CA THR A 303 -12.89 -16.00 -7.41
C THR A 303 -13.64 -17.26 -6.98
N LEU A 304 -14.94 -17.15 -6.68
CA LEU A 304 -15.76 -18.31 -6.32
C LEU A 304 -15.79 -19.34 -7.46
N THR A 305 -16.06 -18.91 -8.68
CA THR A 305 -16.08 -19.78 -9.85
C THR A 305 -14.74 -20.48 -10.03
N TRP A 306 -13.64 -19.76 -9.89
CA TRP A 306 -12.29 -20.33 -10.04
C TRP A 306 -11.96 -21.34 -8.95
N ILE A 307 -12.34 -21.06 -7.70
CA ILE A 307 -12.18 -21.98 -6.57
C ILE A 307 -13.01 -23.26 -6.79
N HIS A 308 -14.23 -23.13 -7.26
CA HIS A 308 -15.10 -24.27 -7.56
C HIS A 308 -14.54 -25.16 -8.67
N HIS A 309 -14.05 -24.56 -9.75
CA HIS A 309 -13.53 -25.33 -10.89
C HIS A 309 -12.19 -26.02 -10.60
N ARG A 310 -11.30 -25.40 -9.83
CA ARG A 310 -9.97 -25.97 -9.56
C ARG A 310 -9.85 -26.72 -8.25
N GLY A 311 -10.79 -26.51 -7.33
CA GLY A 311 -10.71 -26.98 -5.96
C GLY A 311 -9.77 -26.13 -5.10
N ALA A 312 -10.16 -25.85 -3.86
CA ALA A 312 -9.40 -24.98 -2.95
C ALA A 312 -7.97 -25.52 -2.66
N ILE A 313 -7.79 -26.84 -2.65
CA ILE A 313 -6.50 -27.51 -2.39
C ILE A 313 -5.48 -27.28 -3.52
N ASN A 314 -5.95 -27.13 -4.75
CA ASN A 314 -5.10 -26.95 -5.94
C ASN A 314 -4.76 -25.46 -6.21
N LEU A 315 -5.15 -24.57 -5.32
CA LEU A 315 -4.79 -23.16 -5.41
C LEU A 315 -3.31 -22.95 -5.07
N THR A 316 -2.78 -21.80 -5.48
CA THR A 316 -1.39 -21.47 -5.18
C THR A 316 -1.08 -21.62 -3.69
N PRO A 317 0.10 -22.13 -3.31
CA PRO A 317 0.49 -22.32 -1.92
C PRO A 317 0.31 -21.06 -1.04
N TRP A 318 0.39 -19.88 -1.66
CA TRP A 318 0.16 -18.62 -0.96
C TRP A 318 -1.28 -18.51 -0.45
N ILE A 319 -2.29 -18.78 -1.29
CA ILE A 319 -3.72 -18.72 -0.91
C ILE A 319 -4.03 -19.78 0.15
N PHE A 320 -3.50 -21.00 -0.03
CA PHE A 320 -3.71 -22.11 0.90
C PHE A 320 -3.05 -21.86 2.27
N ASN A 321 -1.87 -21.22 2.30
CA ASN A 321 -1.12 -21.03 3.55
C ASN A 321 -1.48 -19.74 4.30
N VAL A 322 -2.14 -18.77 3.67
CA VAL A 322 -2.45 -17.48 4.32
C VAL A 322 -3.45 -17.67 5.45
N GLY A 323 -4.57 -18.36 5.23
CA GLY A 323 -5.57 -18.61 6.27
C GLY A 323 -5.03 -19.46 7.44
N PRO A 324 -4.58 -20.71 7.21
CA PRO A 324 -4.02 -21.54 8.26
C PRO A 324 -2.76 -20.98 8.90
N GLY A 325 -1.93 -20.26 8.13
CA GLY A 325 -0.73 -19.61 8.63
C GLY A 325 -1.01 -18.45 9.59
N ALA A 326 -2.12 -17.76 9.43
CA ALA A 326 -2.58 -16.74 10.36
C ALA A 326 -2.99 -17.36 11.71
N MET A 327 -3.76 -18.46 11.69
CA MET A 327 -4.21 -19.17 12.87
C MET A 327 -3.06 -19.83 13.66
N ARG A 328 -2.04 -20.38 12.97
CA ARG A 328 -0.88 -21.00 13.63
C ARG A 328 0.03 -20.00 14.35
N ARG A 329 -0.11 -18.70 14.08
CA ARG A 329 0.73 -17.64 14.65
C ARG A 329 -0.01 -16.75 15.65
N ALA A 330 -1.31 -16.94 15.81
CA ALA A 330 -2.12 -16.37 16.88
C ALA A 330 -1.96 -17.14 18.18
#